data_90013f036cd53c898540566c5803b894
#
_entry.id   90013f036cd53c898540566c5803b894
#
_cell.length_a   1.000
_cell.length_b   1.000
_cell.length_c   1.000
_cell.angle_alpha   90.00
_cell.angle_beta   90.00
_cell.angle_gamma   90.00
#
_symmetry.space_group_name_H-M   'P 1'
#
loop_
_entity.id
_entity.type
_entity.pdbx_description
1 polymer ?
#
loop_
_entity_poly.entity_id
_entity_poly.type
_entity_poly.pdbx_seq_one_letter_code
_entity_poly.pdbx_strand_id
1 'polypeptide(L)'
;MARLLKQFVGEKAEKEKEDISVNLFGFCTYQQSLEGDTEEIRRLLGLCGIRVNCIAGADCTLESFRKIPEADLNILCCPERCEKTEAYLREVLKLPVYDAGGFPIGFDQTEKFVKEVSERLHTDCRPALADLEKARARAFYYMARYLGQAGFPEELRYAAEGESSLLCGYVDYLSGYLGIRPEAVRELPAKGSGTSGERLHRMLKDMNAEEVLGRDITRVNHAVILGSAGTIMETFLHSDNVYGIETMGGASEYIHVVPKTYLGSTGALYLLEQLLNGNRMLKAWK
;
A
#
# COMPACT_ATOMS: atom_id res chain seq x y z
N MET A 1 3.80 17.60 -8.17
CA MET A 1 2.47 17.37 -8.77
C MET A 1 1.69 18.69 -8.95
N ALA A 2 1.33 19.47 -7.92
CA ALA A 2 0.53 20.70 -8.06
C ALA A 2 1.05 21.72 -9.12
N ARG A 3 2.37 21.86 -9.29
CA ARG A 3 2.94 22.72 -10.34
C ARG A 3 2.67 22.20 -11.75
N LEU A 4 2.70 20.87 -11.95
CA LEU A 4 2.39 20.24 -13.23
C LEU A 4 0.91 20.41 -13.57
N LEU A 5 0.03 20.24 -12.60
CA LEU A 5 -1.40 20.50 -12.76
C LEU A 5 -1.65 21.93 -13.24
N LYS A 6 -1.02 22.92 -12.61
CA LYS A 6 -1.12 24.33 -13.02
C LYS A 6 -0.67 24.60 -14.46
N GLN A 7 0.34 23.85 -14.92
CA GLN A 7 0.96 24.09 -16.22
C GLN A 7 0.24 23.37 -17.36
N PHE A 8 -0.28 22.18 -17.12
CA PHE A 8 -0.74 21.28 -18.18
C PHE A 8 -2.23 20.98 -18.15
N VAL A 9 -2.92 21.24 -17.04
CA VAL A 9 -4.35 20.99 -16.87
C VAL A 9 -5.10 22.31 -17.06
N GLY A 10 -5.97 22.34 -18.08
CA GLY A 10 -6.87 23.46 -18.35
C GLY A 10 -8.14 23.41 -17.51
N GLU A 11 -9.09 24.31 -17.82
CA GLU A 11 -10.43 24.27 -17.24
C GLU A 11 -11.16 22.97 -17.66
N LYS A 12 -12.14 22.58 -16.85
CA LYS A 12 -12.94 21.36 -17.06
C LYS A 12 -13.64 21.46 -18.43
N ALA A 13 -13.28 20.56 -19.34
CA ALA A 13 -14.05 20.36 -20.57
C ALA A 13 -15.35 19.59 -20.26
N GLU A 14 -16.41 19.81 -21.02
CA GLU A 14 -17.60 18.96 -20.94
C GLU A 14 -17.22 17.53 -21.35
N LYS A 15 -17.48 16.58 -20.43
CA LYS A 15 -17.21 15.17 -20.63
C LYS A 15 -18.27 14.58 -21.57
N GLU A 16 -17.87 14.03 -22.69
CA GLU A 16 -18.71 13.04 -23.38
C GLU A 16 -18.78 11.79 -22.48
N LYS A 17 -19.98 11.55 -21.95
CA LYS A 17 -20.25 10.56 -20.90
C LYS A 17 -20.27 9.15 -21.49
N GLU A 18 -19.14 8.43 -21.48
CA GLU A 18 -19.20 6.99 -21.81
C GLU A 18 -18.79 6.09 -20.65
N ASP A 19 -17.72 6.39 -19.87
CA ASP A 19 -17.24 5.51 -18.82
C ASP A 19 -16.99 6.23 -17.49
N ILE A 20 -17.30 5.56 -16.39
CA ILE A 20 -16.91 6.00 -15.05
C ILE A 20 -15.40 5.89 -14.91
N SER A 21 -14.74 6.98 -14.55
CA SER A 21 -13.28 7.02 -14.52
C SER A 21 -12.73 7.75 -13.29
N VAL A 22 -11.53 7.34 -12.90
CA VAL A 22 -10.82 7.94 -11.77
C VAL A 22 -9.38 8.29 -12.10
N ASN A 23 -8.83 9.25 -11.36
CA ASN A 23 -7.39 9.48 -11.30
C ASN A 23 -6.86 9.04 -9.93
N LEU A 24 -5.64 8.53 -9.90
CA LEU A 24 -4.94 8.11 -8.68
C LEU A 24 -3.73 9.01 -8.44
N PHE A 25 -3.53 9.41 -7.20
CA PHE A 25 -2.42 10.23 -6.75
C PHE A 25 -1.72 9.60 -5.56
N GLY A 26 -0.42 9.86 -5.41
CA GLY A 26 0.37 9.34 -4.29
C GLY A 26 1.33 8.23 -4.69
N PHE A 27 1.17 7.64 -5.86
CA PHE A 27 2.17 6.73 -6.43
C PHE A 27 3.44 7.48 -6.81
N CYS A 28 4.59 6.83 -6.73
CA CYS A 28 5.84 7.41 -7.17
C CYS A 28 6.85 6.34 -7.62
N THR A 29 7.83 6.76 -8.39
CA THR A 29 8.89 5.91 -8.94
C THR A 29 9.84 5.30 -7.90
N TYR A 30 9.73 5.70 -6.63
CA TYR A 30 10.47 5.09 -5.52
C TYR A 30 9.75 3.89 -4.89
N GLN A 31 8.55 3.53 -5.36
CA GLN A 31 7.90 2.29 -4.96
C GLN A 31 8.55 1.13 -5.73
N GLN A 32 9.03 0.13 -5.00
CA GLN A 32 9.73 -1.01 -5.60
C GLN A 32 8.83 -1.83 -6.53
N SER A 33 7.56 -1.94 -6.18
CA SER A 33 6.55 -2.72 -6.90
C SER A 33 5.65 -1.87 -7.80
N LEU A 34 6.10 -0.69 -8.22
CA LEU A 34 5.25 0.28 -8.93
C LEU A 34 4.48 -0.31 -10.12
N GLU A 35 5.14 -1.10 -10.97
CA GLU A 35 4.52 -1.72 -12.14
C GLU A 35 3.36 -2.64 -11.72
N GLY A 36 3.62 -3.60 -10.85
CA GLY A 36 2.57 -4.50 -10.36
C GLY A 36 1.51 -3.81 -9.51
N ASP A 37 1.87 -2.76 -8.74
CA ASP A 37 0.91 -1.97 -7.97
C ASP A 37 -0.07 -1.22 -8.90
N THR A 38 0.44 -0.65 -10.00
CA THR A 38 -0.40 0.03 -10.99
C THR A 38 -1.30 -0.94 -11.77
N GLU A 39 -0.79 -2.11 -12.11
CA GLU A 39 -1.58 -3.19 -12.73
C GLU A 39 -2.69 -3.68 -11.80
N GLU A 40 -2.37 -3.98 -10.54
CA GLU A 40 -3.34 -4.50 -9.58
C GLU A 40 -4.45 -3.51 -9.27
N ILE A 41 -4.12 -2.23 -9.06
CA ILE A 41 -5.13 -1.22 -8.77
C ILE A 41 -6.06 -0.99 -9.96
N ARG A 42 -5.54 -1.03 -11.20
CA ARG A 42 -6.36 -0.99 -12.42
C ARG A 42 -7.26 -2.21 -12.53
N ARG A 43 -6.74 -3.40 -12.20
CA ARG A 43 -7.50 -4.65 -12.20
C ARG A 43 -8.67 -4.59 -11.21
N LEU A 44 -8.41 -4.20 -9.98
CA LEU A 44 -9.43 -4.10 -8.92
C LEU A 44 -10.54 -3.12 -9.27
N LEU A 45 -10.17 -1.90 -9.71
CA LEU A 45 -11.16 -0.90 -10.11
C LEU A 45 -11.91 -1.31 -11.37
N GLY A 46 -11.23 -1.98 -12.31
CA GLY A 46 -11.86 -2.57 -13.50
C GLY A 46 -12.92 -3.62 -13.17
N LEU A 47 -12.72 -4.43 -12.12
CA LEU A 47 -13.74 -5.36 -11.62
C LEU A 47 -14.98 -4.64 -11.08
N CYS A 48 -14.85 -3.37 -10.68
CA CYS A 48 -15.96 -2.52 -10.27
C CYS A 48 -16.56 -1.71 -11.43
N GLY A 49 -16.14 -1.93 -12.68
CA GLY A 49 -16.55 -1.14 -13.84
C GLY A 49 -15.99 0.28 -13.88
N ILE A 50 -14.87 0.53 -13.18
CA ILE A 50 -14.23 1.83 -13.04
C ILE A 50 -12.93 1.85 -13.86
N ARG A 51 -12.81 2.76 -14.82
CA ARG A 51 -11.59 2.96 -15.60
C ARG A 51 -10.63 3.91 -14.89
N VAL A 52 -9.36 3.54 -14.83
CA VAL A 52 -8.30 4.45 -14.36
C VAL A 52 -7.77 5.27 -15.53
N ASN A 53 -8.03 6.56 -15.52
CA ASN A 53 -7.58 7.50 -16.53
C ASN A 53 -6.07 7.79 -16.39
N CYS A 54 -5.63 8.13 -15.17
CA CYS A 54 -4.26 8.56 -14.91
C CYS A 54 -3.80 8.10 -13.51
N ILE A 55 -2.60 7.53 -13.41
CA ILE A 55 -1.90 7.35 -12.14
C ILE A 55 -0.78 8.40 -12.11
N ALA A 56 -1.10 9.54 -11.52
CA ALA A 56 -0.30 10.75 -11.64
C ALA A 56 1.08 10.60 -10.95
N GLY A 57 2.13 10.74 -11.74
CA GLY A 57 3.51 10.61 -11.28
C GLY A 57 4.10 9.20 -11.39
N ALA A 58 3.34 8.25 -11.94
CA ALA A 58 3.75 6.87 -12.14
C ALA A 58 3.40 6.37 -13.56
N ASP A 59 2.15 6.00 -13.79
CA ASP A 59 1.67 5.48 -15.05
C ASP A 59 0.65 6.46 -15.68
N CYS A 60 1.17 7.41 -16.47
CA CYS A 60 0.35 8.46 -17.07
C CYS A 60 1.06 9.10 -18.27
N THR A 61 0.32 9.26 -19.36
CA THR A 61 0.74 10.05 -20.50
C THR A 61 0.40 11.52 -20.32
N LEU A 62 1.02 12.42 -21.11
CA LEU A 62 0.65 13.84 -21.07
C LEU A 62 -0.82 14.06 -21.47
N GLU A 63 -1.34 13.21 -22.36
CA GLU A 63 -2.74 13.27 -22.77
C GLU A 63 -3.69 12.89 -21.62
N SER A 64 -3.46 11.74 -20.96
CA SER A 64 -4.28 11.33 -19.81
C SER A 64 -4.14 12.30 -18.63
N PHE A 65 -2.97 12.92 -18.46
CA PHE A 65 -2.75 13.95 -17.46
C PHE A 65 -3.58 15.21 -17.72
N ARG A 66 -3.69 15.65 -18.99
CA ARG A 66 -4.54 16.78 -19.38
C ARG A 66 -6.02 16.49 -19.16
N LYS A 67 -6.44 15.23 -19.23
CA LYS A 67 -7.81 14.76 -18.99
C LYS A 67 -8.15 14.53 -17.52
N ILE A 68 -7.26 14.90 -16.57
CA ILE A 68 -7.55 14.81 -15.14
C ILE A 68 -8.90 15.45 -14.75
N PRO A 69 -9.29 16.64 -15.28
CA PRO A 69 -10.58 17.25 -14.96
C PRO A 69 -11.82 16.49 -15.45
N GLU A 70 -11.65 15.56 -16.39
CA GLU A 70 -12.74 14.78 -16.98
C GLU A 70 -13.11 13.56 -16.11
N ALA A 71 -12.26 13.14 -15.20
CA ALA A 71 -12.53 12.00 -14.31
C ALA A 71 -13.60 12.31 -13.26
N ASP A 72 -14.37 11.28 -12.90
CA ASP A 72 -15.47 11.40 -11.95
C ASP A 72 -14.98 11.52 -10.52
N LEU A 73 -13.78 10.98 -10.21
CA LEU A 73 -13.20 11.06 -8.85
C LEU A 73 -11.66 11.09 -8.93
N ASN A 74 -11.07 11.87 -8.04
CA ASN A 74 -9.62 11.92 -7.82
C ASN A 74 -9.31 11.27 -6.47
N ILE A 75 -8.57 10.16 -6.48
CA ILE A 75 -8.29 9.34 -5.29
C ILE A 75 -6.85 9.60 -4.83
N LEU A 76 -6.70 9.95 -3.55
CA LEU A 76 -5.39 10.14 -2.91
C LEU A 76 -5.03 8.88 -2.13
N CYS A 77 -4.01 8.15 -2.61
CA CYS A 77 -3.55 6.90 -1.98
C CYS A 77 -2.39 7.12 -1.00
N CYS A 78 -1.76 8.29 -1.00
CA CYS A 78 -0.73 8.67 -0.05
C CYS A 78 -0.90 10.14 0.31
N PRO A 79 -1.62 10.44 1.40
CA PRO A 79 -1.91 11.82 1.81
C PRO A 79 -0.65 12.67 1.97
N GLU A 80 0.42 12.10 2.52
CA GLU A 80 1.68 12.80 2.80
C GLU A 80 2.32 13.39 1.54
N ARG A 81 2.14 12.72 0.40
CA ARG A 81 2.65 13.18 -0.90
C ARG A 81 1.68 14.10 -1.62
N CYS A 82 0.42 14.14 -1.19
CA CYS A 82 -0.69 14.75 -1.93
C CYS A 82 -1.20 16.07 -1.37
N GLU A 83 -0.79 16.52 -0.19
CA GLU A 83 -1.32 17.71 0.50
C GLU A 83 -1.53 18.92 -0.43
N LYS A 84 -0.47 19.35 -1.15
CA LYS A 84 -0.55 20.49 -2.08
C LYS A 84 -1.36 20.16 -3.34
N THR A 85 -1.41 18.90 -3.73
CA THR A 85 -2.18 18.42 -4.87
C THR A 85 -3.65 18.44 -4.53
N GLU A 86 -4.01 17.93 -3.36
CA GLU A 86 -5.38 17.94 -2.84
C GLU A 86 -5.94 19.36 -2.77
N ALA A 87 -5.22 20.28 -2.13
CA ALA A 87 -5.62 21.68 -2.05
C ALA A 87 -5.88 22.27 -3.44
N TYR A 88 -5.01 22.00 -4.42
CA TYR A 88 -5.18 22.49 -5.77
C TYR A 88 -6.39 21.87 -6.48
N LEU A 89 -6.60 20.56 -6.36
CA LEU A 89 -7.76 19.88 -6.95
C LEU A 89 -9.08 20.39 -6.37
N ARG A 90 -9.16 20.55 -5.04
CA ARG A 90 -10.38 20.99 -4.35
C ARG A 90 -10.66 22.48 -4.52
N GLU A 91 -9.65 23.32 -4.27
CA GLU A 91 -9.84 24.76 -4.14
C GLU A 91 -9.80 25.48 -5.49
N VAL A 92 -8.93 25.07 -6.40
CA VAL A 92 -8.71 25.71 -7.68
C VAL A 92 -9.52 25.05 -8.79
N LEU A 93 -9.36 23.72 -8.98
CA LEU A 93 -10.05 23.00 -10.05
C LEU A 93 -11.47 22.59 -9.68
N LYS A 94 -11.87 22.69 -8.41
CA LYS A 94 -13.21 22.31 -7.90
C LYS A 94 -13.61 20.88 -8.28
N LEU A 95 -12.64 19.96 -8.32
CA LEU A 95 -12.86 18.57 -8.67
C LEU A 95 -13.21 17.73 -7.43
N PRO A 96 -13.98 16.64 -7.57
CA PRO A 96 -14.24 15.70 -6.50
C PRO A 96 -12.95 14.97 -6.12
N VAL A 97 -12.65 14.95 -4.81
CA VAL A 97 -11.47 14.29 -4.26
C VAL A 97 -11.86 13.40 -3.09
N TYR A 98 -11.34 12.19 -3.11
CA TYR A 98 -11.44 11.20 -2.03
C TYR A 98 -10.04 10.89 -1.48
N ASP A 99 -9.84 11.11 -0.19
CA ASP A 99 -8.67 10.64 0.54
C ASP A 99 -8.92 9.21 1.01
N ALA A 100 -8.18 8.24 0.45
CA ALA A 100 -8.27 6.84 0.84
C ALA A 100 -7.56 6.54 2.17
N GLY A 101 -6.81 7.50 2.73
CA GLY A 101 -6.06 7.33 3.97
C GLY A 101 -4.86 6.40 3.86
N GLY A 102 -4.52 5.91 2.67
CA GLY A 102 -3.42 5.00 2.39
C GLY A 102 -3.67 4.12 1.19
N PHE A 103 -2.68 3.31 0.87
CA PHE A 103 -2.79 2.27 -0.14
C PHE A 103 -3.62 1.08 0.36
N PRO A 104 -4.37 0.38 -0.51
CA PRO A 104 -5.15 -0.81 -0.15
C PRO A 104 -4.23 -2.03 0.06
N ILE A 105 -3.52 -2.07 1.19
CA ILE A 105 -2.63 -3.16 1.59
C ILE A 105 -3.41 -4.16 2.45
N GLY A 106 -3.27 -5.45 2.14
CA GLY A 106 -3.98 -6.50 2.85
C GLY A 106 -5.46 -6.61 2.45
N PHE A 107 -6.16 -7.59 3.02
CA PHE A 107 -7.52 -7.89 2.62
C PHE A 107 -8.53 -6.84 3.07
N ASP A 108 -8.45 -6.39 4.31
CA ASP A 108 -9.48 -5.52 4.92
C ASP A 108 -9.41 -4.10 4.34
N GLN A 109 -8.19 -3.56 4.14
CA GLN A 109 -8.03 -2.25 3.50
C GLN A 109 -8.43 -2.29 2.02
N THR A 110 -8.20 -3.42 1.33
CA THR A 110 -8.65 -3.60 -0.06
C THR A 110 -10.18 -3.65 -0.14
N GLU A 111 -10.82 -4.38 0.75
CA GLU A 111 -12.29 -4.44 0.84
C GLU A 111 -12.89 -3.07 1.09
N LYS A 112 -12.35 -2.34 2.07
CA LYS A 112 -12.75 -0.97 2.39
C LYS A 112 -12.60 -0.05 1.19
N PHE A 113 -11.43 -0.08 0.53
CA PHE A 113 -11.12 0.76 -0.62
C PHE A 113 -12.13 0.55 -1.77
N VAL A 114 -12.36 -0.70 -2.19
CA VAL A 114 -13.29 -0.97 -3.31
C VAL A 114 -14.74 -0.62 -2.95
N LYS A 115 -15.17 -0.85 -1.71
CA LYS A 115 -16.51 -0.47 -1.24
C LYS A 115 -16.70 1.05 -1.26
N GLU A 116 -15.77 1.79 -0.65
CA GLU A 116 -15.89 3.24 -0.52
C GLU A 116 -15.78 3.97 -1.88
N VAL A 117 -14.92 3.49 -2.79
CA VAL A 117 -14.83 4.05 -4.14
C VAL A 117 -16.10 3.75 -4.94
N SER A 118 -16.60 2.51 -4.89
CA SER A 118 -17.81 2.12 -5.60
C SER A 118 -19.06 2.83 -5.08
N GLU A 119 -19.17 3.04 -3.78
CA GLU A 119 -20.27 3.80 -3.18
C GLU A 119 -20.32 5.23 -3.69
N ARG A 120 -19.17 5.91 -3.76
CA ARG A 120 -19.06 7.29 -4.25
C ARG A 120 -19.38 7.44 -5.73
N LEU A 121 -19.10 6.39 -6.50
CA LEU A 121 -19.30 6.38 -7.96
C LEU A 121 -20.58 5.65 -8.39
N HIS A 122 -21.32 5.10 -7.42
CA HIS A 122 -22.53 4.30 -7.65
C HIS A 122 -22.29 3.11 -8.60
N THR A 123 -21.15 2.40 -8.42
CA THR A 123 -20.77 1.22 -9.20
C THR A 123 -20.91 -0.07 -8.39
N ASP A 124 -20.86 -1.22 -9.07
CA ASP A 124 -20.97 -2.53 -8.44
C ASP A 124 -19.62 -3.10 -8.02
N CYS A 125 -19.33 -3.15 -6.73
CA CYS A 125 -18.09 -3.73 -6.20
C CYS A 125 -18.15 -5.27 -5.99
N ARG A 126 -19.29 -5.94 -6.19
CA ARG A 126 -19.43 -7.39 -5.94
C ARG A 126 -18.41 -8.25 -6.68
N PRO A 127 -18.04 -7.98 -7.95
CA PRO A 127 -16.99 -8.75 -8.62
C PRO A 127 -15.62 -8.64 -7.95
N ALA A 128 -15.24 -7.45 -7.48
CA ALA A 128 -13.97 -7.24 -6.75
C ALA A 128 -14.00 -7.90 -5.37
N LEU A 129 -15.14 -7.85 -4.67
CA LEU A 129 -15.30 -8.56 -3.39
C LEU A 129 -15.25 -10.08 -3.57
N ALA A 130 -15.84 -10.64 -4.63
CA ALA A 130 -15.76 -12.06 -4.94
C ALA A 130 -14.32 -12.51 -5.26
N ASP A 131 -13.52 -11.68 -5.94
CA ASP A 131 -12.10 -11.91 -6.17
C ASP A 131 -11.33 -11.92 -4.84
N LEU A 132 -11.62 -10.95 -3.97
CA LEU A 132 -11.01 -10.84 -2.65
C LEU A 132 -11.33 -12.05 -1.76
N GLU A 133 -12.55 -12.54 -1.76
CA GLU A 133 -12.94 -13.75 -1.01
C GLU A 133 -12.24 -15.01 -1.52
N LYS A 134 -12.03 -15.15 -2.83
CA LYS A 134 -11.20 -16.25 -3.38
C LYS A 134 -9.77 -16.16 -2.88
N ALA A 135 -9.22 -14.96 -2.81
CA ALA A 135 -7.86 -14.74 -2.30
C ALA A 135 -7.77 -15.03 -0.79
N ARG A 136 -8.77 -14.63 0.02
CA ARG A 136 -8.87 -14.97 1.45
C ARG A 136 -8.94 -16.49 1.66
N ALA A 137 -9.77 -17.19 0.91
CA ALA A 137 -9.88 -18.66 0.98
C ALA A 137 -8.53 -19.33 0.64
N ARG A 138 -7.82 -18.82 -0.37
CA ARG A 138 -6.48 -19.28 -0.72
C ARG A 138 -5.48 -19.01 0.40
N ALA A 139 -5.46 -17.81 0.98
CA ALA A 139 -4.62 -17.46 2.12
C ALA A 139 -4.85 -18.41 3.29
N PHE A 140 -6.11 -18.61 3.66
CA PHE A 140 -6.50 -19.53 4.74
C PHE A 140 -6.01 -20.96 4.49
N TYR A 141 -6.16 -21.50 3.26
CA TYR A 141 -5.69 -22.83 2.90
C TYR A 141 -4.17 -22.97 3.14
N TYR A 142 -3.36 -22.00 2.69
CA TYR A 142 -1.91 -22.06 2.86
C TYR A 142 -1.49 -21.83 4.31
N MET A 143 -2.15 -20.94 5.04
CA MET A 143 -1.92 -20.76 6.47
C MET A 143 -2.22 -22.05 7.24
N ALA A 144 -3.37 -22.67 7.03
CA ALA A 144 -3.75 -23.93 7.67
C ALA A 144 -2.75 -25.05 7.35
N ARG A 145 -2.25 -25.11 6.12
CA ARG A 145 -1.30 -26.15 5.68
C ARG A 145 0.11 -25.97 6.27
N TYR A 146 0.61 -24.74 6.39
CA TYR A 146 2.02 -24.49 6.73
C TYR A 146 2.22 -24.01 8.17
N LEU A 147 1.21 -23.44 8.81
CA LEU A 147 1.28 -22.94 10.17
C LEU A 147 0.47 -23.78 11.17
N GLY A 148 -0.38 -24.69 10.68
CA GLY A 148 -1.33 -25.40 11.50
C GLY A 148 -2.46 -24.49 11.97
N GLN A 149 -3.18 -24.93 13.04
CA GLN A 149 -4.32 -24.17 13.56
C GLN A 149 -3.92 -22.94 14.42
N ALA A 150 -2.67 -22.87 14.85
CA ALA A 150 -2.18 -21.83 15.74
C ALA A 150 -1.78 -20.51 15.03
N GLY A 151 -1.81 -20.48 13.70
CA GLY A 151 -1.36 -19.31 12.94
C GLY A 151 0.15 -19.11 12.95
N PHE A 152 0.61 -17.87 12.84
CA PHE A 152 2.03 -17.55 12.94
C PHE A 152 2.56 -17.81 14.35
N PRO A 153 3.83 -18.27 14.50
CA PRO A 153 4.42 -18.46 15.82
C PRO A 153 4.43 -17.15 16.61
N GLU A 154 4.18 -17.22 17.89
CA GLU A 154 4.27 -16.05 18.79
C GLU A 154 5.64 -15.36 18.74
N GLU A 155 6.69 -16.12 18.39
CA GLU A 155 8.06 -15.64 18.26
C GLU A 155 8.30 -14.82 17.00
N LEU A 156 7.48 -15.00 15.93
CA LEU A 156 7.67 -14.24 14.70
C LEU A 156 7.32 -12.77 14.94
N ARG A 157 8.24 -11.91 14.55
CA ARG A 157 8.11 -10.46 14.61
C ARG A 157 8.28 -9.87 13.22
N TYR A 158 7.85 -8.64 13.05
CA TYR A 158 8.21 -7.86 11.87
C TYR A 158 8.78 -6.50 12.28
N ALA A 159 9.61 -5.96 11.41
CA ALA A 159 10.01 -4.58 11.46
C ALA A 159 9.66 -3.92 10.12
N ALA A 160 9.20 -2.68 10.16
CA ALA A 160 8.77 -1.98 8.96
C ALA A 160 9.25 -0.53 8.95
N GLU A 161 9.65 -0.06 7.77
CA GLU A 161 9.92 1.35 7.52
C GLU A 161 9.09 1.87 6.34
N GLY A 162 8.72 3.14 6.40
CA GLY A 162 7.97 3.79 5.34
C GLY A 162 7.31 5.09 5.77
N GLU A 163 6.53 5.64 4.88
CA GLU A 163 5.63 6.75 5.19
C GLU A 163 4.47 6.26 6.06
N SER A 164 3.93 7.14 6.89
CA SER A 164 2.90 6.79 7.88
C SER A 164 1.69 6.06 7.28
N SER A 165 1.18 6.49 6.12
CA SER A 165 0.04 5.83 5.46
C SER A 165 0.35 4.42 4.99
N LEU A 166 1.57 4.18 4.51
CA LEU A 166 2.07 2.86 4.10
C LEU A 166 2.22 1.95 5.33
N LEU A 167 2.82 2.48 6.40
CA LEU A 167 2.99 1.76 7.66
C LEU A 167 1.64 1.39 8.29
N CYS A 168 0.62 2.27 8.23
CA CYS A 168 -0.74 1.93 8.64
C CYS A 168 -1.28 0.69 7.90
N GLY A 169 -1.02 0.58 6.59
CA GLY A 169 -1.41 -0.59 5.81
C GLY A 169 -0.70 -1.87 6.25
N TYR A 170 0.61 -1.81 6.48
CA TYR A 170 1.37 -2.97 6.97
C TYR A 170 0.96 -3.37 8.38
N VAL A 171 0.83 -2.42 9.31
CA VAL A 171 0.40 -2.70 10.69
C VAL A 171 -0.99 -3.32 10.71
N ASP A 172 -1.93 -2.81 9.92
CA ASP A 172 -3.27 -3.36 9.81
C ASP A 172 -3.25 -4.81 9.30
N TYR A 173 -2.51 -5.08 8.25
CA TYR A 173 -2.44 -6.42 7.67
C TYR A 173 -1.65 -7.40 8.54
N LEU A 174 -0.44 -7.02 8.98
CA LEU A 174 0.46 -7.92 9.71
C LEU A 174 -0.02 -8.15 11.14
N SER A 175 -0.39 -7.09 11.84
CA SER A 175 -0.82 -7.20 13.23
C SER A 175 -2.33 -7.41 13.36
N GLY A 176 -3.14 -6.63 12.63
CA GLY A 176 -4.59 -6.69 12.73
C GLY A 176 -5.15 -7.99 12.14
N TYR A 177 -4.72 -8.37 10.94
CA TYR A 177 -5.25 -9.54 10.25
C TYR A 177 -4.48 -10.83 10.52
N LEU A 178 -3.13 -10.80 10.50
CA LEU A 178 -2.29 -11.99 10.66
C LEU A 178 -1.84 -12.24 12.11
N GLY A 179 -2.00 -11.28 13.02
CA GLY A 179 -1.63 -11.42 14.43
C GLY A 179 -0.13 -11.39 14.71
N ILE A 180 0.70 -10.95 13.76
CA ILE A 180 2.17 -10.84 13.94
C ILE A 180 2.48 -9.54 14.68
N ARG A 181 3.33 -9.59 15.71
CA ARG A 181 3.68 -8.40 16.49
C ARG A 181 4.81 -7.60 15.85
N PRO A 182 4.74 -6.25 15.88
CA PRO A 182 5.85 -5.40 15.48
C PRO A 182 7.00 -5.50 16.48
N GLU A 183 8.24 -5.44 15.99
CA GLU A 183 9.48 -5.32 16.78
C GLU A 183 10.06 -3.90 16.67
N ALA A 184 9.98 -3.30 15.47
CA ALA A 184 10.36 -1.92 15.22
C ALA A 184 9.50 -1.34 14.10
N VAL A 185 9.12 -0.07 14.25
CA VAL A 185 8.43 0.71 13.20
C VAL A 185 9.17 2.04 13.02
N ARG A 186 9.75 2.23 11.85
CA ARG A 186 10.49 3.45 11.49
C ARG A 186 9.70 4.29 10.51
N GLU A 187 9.13 5.36 11.02
CA GLU A 187 8.46 6.35 10.18
C GLU A 187 9.51 7.19 9.43
N LEU A 188 9.37 7.27 8.11
CA LEU A 188 10.21 8.14 7.28
C LEU A 188 9.63 9.55 7.26
N PRO A 189 10.49 10.59 7.35
CA PRO A 189 10.04 11.96 7.34
C PRO A 189 9.31 12.30 6.04
N ALA A 190 8.04 12.65 6.13
CA ALA A 190 7.25 13.16 5.03
C ALA A 190 6.65 14.52 5.39
N LYS A 191 6.61 15.42 4.42
CA LYS A 191 5.90 16.69 4.60
C LYS A 191 4.40 16.41 4.53
N GLY A 192 3.66 16.69 5.60
CA GLY A 192 2.20 16.50 5.62
C GLY A 192 1.73 15.19 6.28
N SER A 193 2.55 14.56 7.11
CA SER A 193 2.23 13.29 7.77
C SER A 193 1.15 13.35 8.87
N GLY A 194 0.61 14.53 9.19
CA GLY A 194 -0.21 14.77 10.38
C GLY A 194 -1.26 13.70 10.68
N THR A 195 -2.24 13.52 9.81
CA THR A 195 -3.36 12.59 10.06
C THR A 195 -2.96 11.12 10.00
N SER A 196 -2.08 10.74 9.06
CA SER A 196 -1.61 9.36 8.94
C SER A 196 -0.66 8.98 10.07
N GLY A 197 0.20 9.90 10.50
CA GLY A 197 1.08 9.71 11.66
C GLY A 197 0.26 9.51 12.95
N GLU A 198 -0.73 10.36 13.20
CA GLU A 198 -1.64 10.20 14.34
C GLU A 198 -2.40 8.86 14.30
N ARG A 199 -2.82 8.43 13.11
CA ARG A 199 -3.46 7.12 12.91
C ARG A 199 -2.52 5.99 13.25
N LEU A 200 -1.28 6.02 12.76
CA LEU A 200 -0.25 5.02 13.05
C LEU A 200 0.02 4.91 14.55
N HIS A 201 0.22 6.05 15.22
CA HIS A 201 0.42 6.09 16.68
C HIS A 201 -0.77 5.48 17.43
N ARG A 202 -1.99 5.80 17.03
CA ARG A 202 -3.21 5.22 17.63
C ARG A 202 -3.26 3.71 17.45
N MET A 203 -2.99 3.21 16.23
CA MET A 203 -2.97 1.77 15.95
C MET A 203 -1.96 1.03 16.83
N LEU A 204 -0.74 1.56 16.98
CA LEU A 204 0.29 0.96 17.84
C LEU A 204 -0.10 1.02 19.31
N LYS A 205 -0.72 2.11 19.76
CA LYS A 205 -1.25 2.26 21.12
C LYS A 205 -2.34 1.24 21.44
N ASP A 206 -3.30 1.05 20.54
CA ASP A 206 -4.41 0.11 20.71
C ASP A 206 -3.89 -1.35 20.80
N MET A 207 -2.70 -1.62 20.26
CA MET A 207 -2.00 -2.92 20.38
C MET A 207 -1.04 -3.01 21.57
N ASN A 208 -0.91 -1.96 22.39
CA ASN A 208 0.10 -1.83 23.44
C ASN A 208 1.53 -2.02 22.91
N ALA A 209 1.83 -1.40 21.77
CA ALA A 209 3.11 -1.49 21.05
C ALA A 209 3.70 -0.12 20.73
N GLU A 210 3.37 0.94 21.48
CA GLU A 210 3.88 2.31 21.23
C GLU A 210 5.41 2.38 21.27
N GLU A 211 6.03 1.55 22.09
CA GLU A 211 7.49 1.53 22.29
C GLU A 211 8.27 1.04 21.07
N VAL A 212 7.62 0.43 20.07
CA VAL A 212 8.31 -0.01 18.85
C VAL A 212 8.51 1.12 17.85
N LEU A 213 7.78 2.23 18.02
CA LEU A 213 7.91 3.39 17.14
C LEU A 213 9.25 4.10 17.38
N GLY A 214 10.03 4.26 16.31
CA GLY A 214 11.35 4.87 16.35
C GLY A 214 12.46 3.96 16.89
N ARG A 215 12.17 2.69 17.21
CA ARG A 215 13.24 1.71 17.49
C ARG A 215 14.14 1.54 16.29
N ASP A 216 15.40 1.24 16.54
CA ASP A 216 16.40 0.98 15.51
C ASP A 216 16.07 -0.32 14.77
N ILE A 217 15.55 -0.18 13.55
CA ILE A 217 15.15 -1.30 12.70
C ILE A 217 16.33 -2.20 12.32
N THR A 218 17.58 -1.67 12.34
CA THR A 218 18.77 -2.43 11.96
C THR A 218 19.28 -3.34 13.08
N ARG A 219 18.67 -3.24 14.28
CA ARG A 219 19.05 -4.02 15.47
C ARG A 219 18.05 -5.10 15.86
N VAL A 220 17.02 -5.32 15.02
CA VAL A 220 16.05 -6.38 15.28
C VAL A 220 16.63 -7.76 15.03
N ASN A 221 16.07 -8.76 15.71
CA ASN A 221 16.47 -10.14 15.57
C ASN A 221 15.23 -11.05 15.51
N HIS A 222 15.32 -12.14 14.77
CA HIS A 222 14.21 -13.08 14.54
C HIS A 222 12.95 -12.39 13.98
N ALA A 223 13.14 -11.56 12.97
CA ALA A 223 12.09 -10.76 12.38
C ALA A 223 12.10 -10.77 10.84
N VAL A 224 10.92 -10.51 10.27
CA VAL A 224 10.78 -10.14 8.87
C VAL A 224 10.86 -8.62 8.74
N ILE A 225 11.71 -8.14 7.85
CA ILE A 225 11.98 -6.71 7.64
C ILE A 225 11.29 -6.26 6.36
N LEU A 226 10.38 -5.29 6.46
CA LEU A 226 9.77 -4.62 5.32
C LEU A 226 10.40 -3.23 5.19
N GLY A 227 11.17 -3.00 4.14
CA GLY A 227 11.88 -1.73 4.00
C GLY A 227 12.67 -1.61 2.72
N SER A 228 13.62 -0.68 2.69
CA SER A 228 14.56 -0.53 1.60
C SER A 228 15.62 -1.62 1.62
N ALA A 229 16.21 -1.92 0.46
CA ALA A 229 17.33 -2.85 0.37
C ALA A 229 18.48 -2.45 1.31
N GLY A 230 18.79 -1.15 1.40
CA GLY A 230 19.84 -0.66 2.30
C GLY A 230 19.59 -1.00 3.77
N THR A 231 18.36 -0.78 4.25
CA THR A 231 17.97 -1.14 5.64
C THR A 231 18.05 -2.64 5.86
N ILE A 232 17.58 -3.44 4.91
CA ILE A 232 17.64 -4.90 4.99
C ILE A 232 19.09 -5.37 5.07
N MET A 233 19.95 -4.89 4.18
CA MET A 233 21.37 -5.24 4.14
C MET A 233 22.12 -4.79 5.41
N GLU A 234 21.84 -3.59 5.91
CA GLU A 234 22.40 -3.12 7.18
C GLU A 234 21.98 -4.02 8.35
N THR A 235 20.72 -4.47 8.37
CA THR A 235 20.25 -5.41 9.41
C THR A 235 20.99 -6.74 9.34
N PHE A 236 21.29 -7.26 8.15
CA PHE A 236 22.11 -8.48 7.99
C PHE A 236 23.52 -8.35 8.55
N LEU A 237 24.08 -7.14 8.63
CA LEU A 237 25.39 -6.93 9.28
C LEU A 237 25.33 -7.11 10.81
N HIS A 238 24.14 -7.05 11.40
CA HIS A 238 23.94 -7.12 12.84
C HIS A 238 23.20 -8.39 13.30
N SER A 239 22.53 -9.10 12.39
CA SER A 239 21.77 -10.30 12.70
C SER A 239 21.68 -11.24 11.51
N ASP A 240 22.06 -12.50 11.71
CA ASP A 240 21.91 -13.57 10.73
C ASP A 240 20.49 -14.16 10.73
N ASN A 241 19.65 -13.77 11.67
CA ASN A 241 18.33 -14.34 11.89
C ASN A 241 17.21 -13.36 11.49
N VAL A 242 17.28 -12.84 10.28
CA VAL A 242 16.28 -11.94 9.70
C VAL A 242 15.95 -12.34 8.26
N TYR A 243 14.78 -11.95 7.77
CA TYR A 243 14.34 -12.13 6.40
C TYR A 243 13.85 -10.80 5.83
N GLY A 244 14.40 -10.38 4.70
CA GLY A 244 14.09 -9.08 4.08
C GLY A 244 13.01 -9.19 3.00
N ILE A 245 12.06 -8.25 3.05
CA ILE A 245 11.08 -7.99 2.00
C ILE A 245 11.29 -6.54 1.56
N GLU A 246 11.83 -6.35 0.35
CA GLU A 246 12.04 -5.01 -0.18
C GLU A 246 10.72 -4.40 -0.62
N THR A 247 10.26 -3.39 0.11
CA THR A 247 9.01 -2.66 -0.15
C THR A 247 9.22 -1.25 -0.66
N MET A 248 10.46 -0.75 -0.57
CA MET A 248 10.83 0.59 -0.98
C MET A 248 11.98 0.53 -1.97
N GLY A 249 11.84 1.26 -3.08
CA GLY A 249 12.89 1.41 -4.07
C GLY A 249 13.96 2.41 -3.63
N GLY A 250 15.00 2.50 -4.44
CA GLY A 250 16.13 3.40 -4.22
C GLY A 250 17.38 2.77 -4.86
N ALA A 251 18.40 2.49 -4.08
CA ALA A 251 19.46 1.57 -4.47
C ALA A 251 18.95 0.16 -4.19
N SER A 252 18.44 -0.52 -5.23
CA SER A 252 17.87 -1.86 -5.09
C SER A 252 18.97 -2.91 -5.16
N GLU A 253 19.04 -3.75 -4.14
CA GLU A 253 19.87 -4.95 -4.12
C GLU A 253 19.12 -6.17 -4.66
N TYR A 254 17.78 -6.08 -4.76
CA TYR A 254 16.93 -7.13 -5.27
C TYR A 254 16.55 -6.87 -6.73
N ILE A 255 16.64 -7.90 -7.56
CA ILE A 255 16.24 -7.82 -8.97
C ILE A 255 14.82 -8.36 -9.12
N HIS A 256 13.91 -7.51 -9.57
CA HIS A 256 12.52 -7.84 -9.85
C HIS A 256 12.30 -7.91 -11.37
N VAL A 257 12.23 -9.13 -11.92
CA VAL A 257 11.97 -9.34 -13.36
C VAL A 257 10.47 -9.46 -13.64
N VAL A 258 9.72 -9.99 -12.66
CA VAL A 258 8.27 -10.15 -12.76
C VAL A 258 7.60 -9.04 -11.95
N PRO A 259 6.61 -8.34 -12.51
CA PRO A 259 5.83 -7.37 -11.76
C PRO A 259 5.26 -8.00 -10.49
N LYS A 260 5.53 -7.40 -9.35
CA LYS A 260 5.03 -7.81 -8.04
C LYS A 260 4.20 -6.67 -7.48
N THR A 261 3.26 -6.97 -6.62
CA THR A 261 2.46 -5.94 -5.95
C THR A 261 2.37 -6.22 -4.47
N TYR A 262 2.24 -5.14 -3.69
CA TYR A 262 1.86 -5.18 -2.28
C TYR A 262 0.41 -4.74 -2.06
N LEU A 263 -0.29 -4.34 -3.13
CA LEU A 263 -1.66 -3.84 -3.10
C LEU A 263 -2.67 -4.93 -3.45
N GLY A 264 -3.89 -4.73 -2.98
CA GLY A 264 -5.02 -5.54 -3.40
C GLY A 264 -4.99 -6.99 -2.92
N SER A 265 -5.81 -7.80 -3.55
CA SER A 265 -5.92 -9.23 -3.27
C SER A 265 -4.64 -9.99 -3.65
N THR A 266 -4.01 -9.60 -4.76
CA THR A 266 -2.74 -10.19 -5.21
C THR A 266 -1.60 -9.82 -4.26
N GLY A 267 -1.53 -8.57 -3.83
CA GLY A 267 -0.51 -8.10 -2.89
C GLY A 267 -0.63 -8.72 -1.51
N ALA A 268 -1.86 -8.91 -1.02
CA ALA A 268 -2.10 -9.61 0.25
C ALA A 268 -1.59 -11.06 0.21
N LEU A 269 -1.82 -11.78 -0.90
CA LEU A 269 -1.29 -13.13 -1.10
C LEU A 269 0.22 -13.14 -1.22
N TYR A 270 0.80 -12.18 -1.93
CA TYR A 270 2.24 -12.08 -2.11
C TYR A 270 2.95 -11.80 -0.77
N LEU A 271 2.47 -10.84 0.02
CA LEU A 271 3.01 -10.59 1.36
C LEU A 271 2.90 -11.82 2.25
N LEU A 272 1.76 -12.53 2.23
CA LEU A 272 1.60 -13.77 2.98
C LEU A 272 2.63 -14.83 2.54
N GLU A 273 2.84 -15.01 1.24
CA GLU A 273 3.84 -15.93 0.70
C GLU A 273 5.24 -15.59 1.23
N GLN A 274 5.63 -14.32 1.18
CA GLN A 274 6.93 -13.87 1.69
C GLN A 274 7.06 -14.12 3.20
N LEU A 275 6.01 -13.87 3.97
CA LEU A 275 6.00 -14.13 5.42
C LEU A 275 6.11 -15.62 5.74
N LEU A 276 5.40 -16.48 5.01
CA LEU A 276 5.49 -17.94 5.18
C LEU A 276 6.89 -18.46 4.84
N ASN A 277 7.48 -17.98 3.76
CA ASN A 277 8.84 -18.33 3.35
C ASN A 277 9.86 -17.81 4.36
N GLY A 278 9.74 -16.55 4.79
CA GLY A 278 10.60 -15.96 5.81
C GLY A 278 10.54 -16.72 7.13
N ASN A 279 9.35 -17.05 7.62
CA ASN A 279 9.18 -17.86 8.82
C ASN A 279 9.86 -19.24 8.73
N ARG A 280 9.81 -19.87 7.57
CA ARG A 280 10.51 -21.15 7.35
C ARG A 280 12.01 -21.00 7.35
N MET A 281 12.54 -19.96 6.73
CA MET A 281 13.98 -19.68 6.71
C MET A 281 14.50 -19.38 8.11
N LEU A 282 13.83 -18.50 8.86
CA LEU A 282 14.19 -18.19 10.25
C LEU A 282 14.19 -19.41 11.16
N LYS A 283 13.31 -20.40 10.93
CA LYS A 283 13.29 -21.65 11.68
C LYS A 283 14.37 -22.64 11.26
N ALA A 284 14.79 -22.64 10.00
CA ALA A 284 15.79 -23.57 9.49
C ALA A 284 17.21 -23.30 10.03
N TRP A 285 17.44 -22.11 10.59
CA TRP A 285 18.73 -21.68 11.15
C TRP A 285 18.82 -21.89 12.68
N LYS A 286 17.80 -22.46 13.30
CA LYS A 286 17.80 -22.92 14.70
C LYS A 286 18.15 -24.42 14.77
#